data_7f9097120973aa830849384cfa35cd0f
#
_entry.id   7f9097120973aa830849384cfa35cd0f
#
_cell.length_a   1.000
_cell.length_b   1.000
_cell.length_c   1.000
_cell.angle_alpha   90.00
_cell.angle_beta   90.00
_cell.angle_gamma   90.00
#
_symmetry.space_group_name_H-M   'P 1'
#
loop_
_entity.id
_entity.type
_entity.pdbx_description
1 polymer ?
#
loop_
_entity_poly.entity_id
_entity_poly.type
_entity_poly.pdbx_seq_one_letter_code
_entity_poly.pdbx_strand_id
1 'polypeptide(L)'
;MYEKSYEKEITVYQYECDVKNRMTAAALLKQVQQISTEHCDIFGLDAAYYQSTNTAFLLSKISLLFHREILVGEKLKLVTQPSLPVKAVYHRYTSAYDEQGKEAASVDSRWILVDTQTRRILRKIPENFHFPFLTEQVPEHPCKLVKSECMEHAGEQSDVYSKVDQNGHLNNTEYASIRVRYWCPFLKLLSIQYDPWCWLIIMSCVLEKQWICLWAPLKMATI
;
A
#
# COMPACT_ATOMS: atom_id res chain seq x y z
N MET A 1 -3.98 -13.20 -24.98
CA MET A 1 -2.67 -12.68 -24.48
C MET A 1 -2.96 -12.26 -23.07
N TYR A 2 -2.37 -12.89 -22.07
CA TYR A 2 -2.64 -12.53 -20.67
C TYR A 2 -1.98 -11.19 -20.38
N GLU A 3 -2.75 -10.23 -19.89
CA GLU A 3 -2.24 -8.90 -19.60
C GLU A 3 -1.35 -8.96 -18.37
N LYS A 4 -0.11 -8.53 -18.52
CA LYS A 4 0.88 -8.43 -17.43
C LYS A 4 0.60 -7.26 -16.50
N SER A 5 -0.34 -6.40 -16.84
CA SER A 5 -0.88 -5.32 -16.03
C SER A 5 -2.40 -5.45 -15.97
N TYR A 6 -3.00 -4.87 -14.94
CA TYR A 6 -4.45 -4.83 -14.80
C TYR A 6 -4.90 -3.40 -14.54
N GLU A 7 -5.99 -3.01 -15.20
CA GLU A 7 -6.54 -1.67 -15.14
C GLU A 7 -7.97 -1.69 -14.58
N LYS A 8 -8.30 -0.67 -13.81
CA LYS A 8 -9.64 -0.48 -13.24
C LYS A 8 -9.97 1.00 -13.13
N GLU A 9 -11.14 1.38 -13.56
CA GLU A 9 -11.69 2.71 -13.29
C GLU A 9 -12.39 2.73 -11.93
N ILE A 10 -12.15 3.79 -11.17
CA ILE A 10 -12.80 4.06 -9.89
C ILE A 10 -13.34 5.49 -9.87
N THR A 11 -14.37 5.71 -9.06
CA THR A 11 -14.83 7.07 -8.71
C THR A 11 -14.53 7.30 -7.23
N VAL A 12 -14.00 8.47 -6.91
CA VAL A 12 -13.68 8.85 -5.52
C VAL A 12 -14.98 9.24 -4.80
N TYR A 13 -15.38 8.46 -3.81
CA TYR A 13 -16.61 8.69 -3.07
C TYR A 13 -16.37 9.55 -1.82
N GLN A 14 -17.44 10.18 -1.33
CA GLN A 14 -17.39 11.05 -0.16
C GLN A 14 -16.81 10.37 1.09
N TYR A 15 -17.14 9.10 1.34
CA TYR A 15 -16.66 8.34 2.49
C TYR A 15 -15.17 7.98 2.42
N GLU A 16 -14.54 8.17 1.26
CA GLU A 16 -13.12 7.98 1.02
C GLU A 16 -12.30 9.26 1.29
N CYS A 17 -12.99 10.37 1.57
CA CYS A 17 -12.40 11.69 1.66
C CYS A 17 -12.33 12.21 3.10
N ASP A 18 -11.42 13.15 3.29
CA ASP A 18 -11.29 13.93 4.52
C ASP A 18 -12.29 15.11 4.56
N VAL A 19 -12.23 15.90 5.64
CA VAL A 19 -13.07 17.10 5.83
C VAL A 19 -12.87 18.21 4.78
N LYS A 20 -11.83 18.10 3.96
CA LYS A 20 -11.55 19.00 2.84
C LYS A 20 -11.92 18.39 1.50
N ASN A 21 -12.72 17.32 1.49
CA ASN A 21 -13.13 16.55 0.31
C ASN A 21 -11.96 15.93 -0.48
N ARG A 22 -10.84 15.64 0.17
CA ARG A 22 -9.64 15.02 -0.44
C ARG A 22 -9.57 13.54 -0.09
N MET A 23 -9.27 12.70 -1.09
CA MET A 23 -9.08 11.28 -0.90
C MET A 23 -7.99 11.00 0.15
N THR A 24 -8.32 10.16 1.12
CA THR A 24 -7.39 9.79 2.18
C THR A 24 -6.39 8.73 1.72
N ALA A 25 -5.21 8.70 2.34
CA ALA A 25 -4.22 7.67 2.06
C ALA A 25 -4.76 6.25 2.31
N ALA A 26 -5.54 6.07 3.37
CA ALA A 26 -6.16 4.78 3.69
C ALA A 26 -7.16 4.33 2.61
N ALA A 27 -7.96 5.26 2.07
CA ALA A 27 -8.90 4.97 1.00
C ALA A 27 -8.16 4.54 -0.29
N LEU A 28 -7.14 5.29 -0.71
CA LEU A 28 -6.36 4.93 -1.88
C LEU A 28 -5.66 3.58 -1.71
N LEU A 29 -5.10 3.29 -0.54
CA LEU A 29 -4.48 1.99 -0.26
C LEU A 29 -5.48 0.84 -0.31
N LYS A 30 -6.75 1.05 0.11
CA LYS A 30 -7.82 0.05 -0.03
C LYS A 30 -8.13 -0.24 -1.50
N GLN A 31 -8.22 0.79 -2.33
CA GLN A 31 -8.42 0.64 -3.78
C GLN A 31 -7.23 -0.10 -4.43
N VAL A 32 -6.00 0.24 -4.05
CA VAL A 32 -4.78 -0.41 -4.56
C VAL A 32 -4.69 -1.88 -4.11
N GLN A 33 -5.08 -2.20 -2.89
CA GLN A 33 -5.15 -3.58 -2.42
C GLN A 33 -6.21 -4.36 -3.20
N GLN A 34 -7.39 -3.77 -3.42
CA GLN A 34 -8.49 -4.41 -4.14
C GLN A 34 -8.12 -4.72 -5.60
N ILE A 35 -7.57 -3.76 -6.35
CA ILE A 35 -7.16 -4.01 -7.74
C ILE A 35 -6.04 -5.07 -7.83
N SER A 36 -5.18 -5.14 -6.83
CA SER A 36 -4.12 -6.15 -6.76
C SER A 36 -4.69 -7.55 -6.53
N THR A 37 -5.72 -7.68 -5.71
CA THR A 37 -6.45 -8.93 -5.47
C THR A 37 -7.20 -9.36 -6.73
N GLU A 38 -7.98 -8.48 -7.34
CA GLU A 38 -8.71 -8.76 -8.58
C GLU A 38 -7.77 -9.24 -9.70
N HIS A 39 -6.58 -8.64 -9.81
CA HIS A 39 -5.58 -9.10 -10.76
C HIS A 39 -5.08 -10.52 -10.46
N CYS A 40 -4.90 -10.88 -9.19
CA CYS A 40 -4.52 -12.24 -8.80
C CYS A 40 -5.65 -13.25 -9.05
N ASP A 41 -6.89 -12.88 -8.75
CA ASP A 41 -8.08 -13.74 -8.92
C ASP A 41 -8.29 -14.17 -10.38
N ILE A 42 -8.00 -13.28 -11.35
CA ILE A 42 -8.07 -13.59 -12.80
C ILE A 42 -7.17 -14.78 -13.17
N PHE A 43 -6.07 -14.98 -12.45
CA PHE A 43 -5.12 -16.07 -12.67
C PHE A 43 -5.33 -17.26 -11.71
N GLY A 44 -6.47 -17.30 -11.00
CA GLY A 44 -6.79 -18.36 -10.07
C GLY A 44 -5.99 -18.33 -8.78
N LEU A 45 -5.33 -17.22 -8.48
CA LEU A 45 -4.62 -16.97 -7.22
C LEU A 45 -5.56 -16.28 -6.23
N ASP A 46 -6.69 -16.92 -5.97
CA ASP A 46 -7.76 -16.47 -5.10
C ASP A 46 -7.60 -17.01 -3.66
N ALA A 47 -8.56 -16.70 -2.80
CA ALA A 47 -8.56 -17.14 -1.41
C ALA A 47 -8.53 -18.69 -1.29
N ALA A 48 -9.21 -19.42 -2.20
CA ALA A 48 -9.22 -20.88 -2.18
C ALA A 48 -7.84 -21.46 -2.53
N TYR A 49 -7.15 -20.84 -3.51
CA TYR A 49 -5.77 -21.20 -3.84
C TYR A 49 -4.86 -21.04 -2.62
N TYR A 50 -4.86 -19.88 -1.97
CA TYR A 50 -3.98 -19.60 -0.82
C TYR A 50 -4.29 -20.52 0.36
N GLN A 51 -5.56 -20.82 0.59
CA GLN A 51 -5.97 -21.77 1.62
C GLN A 51 -5.48 -23.19 1.30
N SER A 52 -5.66 -23.68 0.07
CA SER A 52 -5.27 -25.03 -0.34
C SER A 52 -3.76 -25.24 -0.35
N THR A 53 -2.98 -24.21 -0.62
CA THR A 53 -1.52 -24.25 -0.65
C THR A 53 -0.88 -23.89 0.68
N ASN A 54 -1.67 -23.52 1.69
CA ASN A 54 -1.19 -23.00 2.98
C ASN A 54 -0.19 -21.83 2.79
N THR A 55 -0.47 -20.92 1.87
CA THR A 55 0.39 -19.78 1.60
C THR A 55 -0.35 -18.46 1.81
N ALA A 56 0.39 -17.39 2.07
CA ALA A 56 -0.16 -16.04 2.15
C ALA A 56 0.88 -15.01 1.74
N PHE A 57 0.43 -13.92 1.10
CA PHE A 57 1.27 -12.75 0.91
C PHE A 57 1.25 -11.85 2.15
N LEU A 58 2.43 -11.52 2.64
CA LEU A 58 2.61 -10.52 3.68
C LEU A 58 3.23 -9.26 3.08
N LEU A 59 2.67 -8.11 3.42
CA LEU A 59 3.21 -6.83 3.02
C LEU A 59 4.49 -6.54 3.81
N SER A 60 5.62 -6.48 3.10
CA SER A 60 6.92 -6.17 3.69
C SER A 60 7.20 -4.68 3.75
N LYS A 61 6.83 -3.97 2.67
CA LYS A 61 7.04 -2.52 2.56
C LYS A 61 5.99 -1.94 1.62
N ILE A 62 5.51 -0.75 1.95
CA ILE A 62 4.66 0.03 1.06
C ILE A 62 5.05 1.50 1.13
N SER A 63 5.04 2.17 -0.01
CA SER A 63 5.14 3.61 -0.08
C SER A 63 4.07 4.17 -1.00
N LEU A 64 3.48 5.28 -0.59
CA LEU A 64 2.45 6.00 -1.30
C LEU A 64 2.93 7.42 -1.54
N LEU A 65 2.75 7.90 -2.77
CA LEU A 65 3.04 9.27 -3.16
C LEU A 65 1.80 9.86 -3.83
N PHE A 66 1.28 10.96 -3.30
CA PHE A 66 0.32 11.81 -4.00
C PHE A 66 1.08 12.85 -4.80
N HIS A 67 0.87 12.91 -6.09
CA HIS A 67 1.44 13.93 -6.98
C HIS A 67 0.60 15.20 -6.99
N ARG A 68 -0.67 15.10 -6.60
CA ARG A 68 -1.62 16.19 -6.37
C ARG A 68 -2.73 15.74 -5.41
N GLU A 69 -3.53 16.68 -4.96
CA GLU A 69 -4.78 16.36 -4.28
C GLU A 69 -5.72 15.64 -5.25
N ILE A 70 -6.39 14.62 -4.75
CA ILE A 70 -7.45 13.89 -5.44
C ILE A 70 -8.75 14.23 -4.71
N LEU A 71 -9.73 14.76 -5.44
CA LEU A 71 -10.95 15.30 -4.85
C LEU A 71 -12.12 14.34 -5.00
N VAL A 72 -13.14 14.52 -4.16
CA VAL A 72 -14.39 13.79 -4.25
C VAL A 72 -15.03 13.96 -5.63
N GLY A 73 -15.55 12.89 -6.19
CA GLY A 73 -16.18 12.85 -7.52
C GLY A 73 -15.22 12.67 -8.69
N GLU A 74 -13.91 12.75 -8.48
CA GLU A 74 -12.94 12.46 -9.55
C GLU A 74 -13.02 11.00 -9.97
N LYS A 75 -12.82 10.78 -11.27
CA LYS A 75 -12.60 9.46 -11.84
C LYS A 75 -11.13 9.20 -12.02
N LEU A 76 -10.67 8.05 -11.56
CA LEU A 76 -9.28 7.64 -11.70
C LEU A 76 -9.20 6.30 -12.40
N LYS A 77 -8.21 6.16 -13.26
CA LYS A 77 -7.79 4.87 -13.80
C LYS A 77 -6.62 4.35 -13.00
N LEU A 78 -6.84 3.27 -12.25
CA LEU A 78 -5.78 2.56 -11.55
C LEU A 78 -5.14 1.55 -12.51
N VAL A 79 -3.81 1.50 -12.53
CA VAL A 79 -3.02 0.54 -13.32
C VAL A 79 -2.04 -0.15 -12.39
N THR A 80 -2.20 -1.46 -12.19
CA THR A 80 -1.32 -2.24 -11.31
C THR A 80 -0.38 -3.13 -12.12
N GLN A 81 0.90 -3.12 -11.77
CA GLN A 81 2.00 -3.71 -12.51
C GLN A 81 2.89 -4.54 -11.59
N PRO A 82 2.72 -5.87 -11.57
CA PRO A 82 3.60 -6.78 -10.83
C PRO A 82 4.86 -7.09 -11.65
N SER A 83 6.03 -6.94 -11.08
CA SER A 83 7.29 -7.34 -11.70
C SER A 83 7.77 -8.70 -11.19
N LEU A 84 8.68 -9.32 -11.95
CA LEU A 84 9.32 -10.56 -11.50
C LEU A 84 9.91 -10.40 -10.10
N PRO A 85 9.68 -11.38 -9.21
CA PRO A 85 10.24 -11.31 -7.86
C PRO A 85 11.77 -11.36 -7.91
N VAL A 86 12.38 -10.52 -7.07
CA VAL A 86 13.83 -10.55 -6.85
C VAL A 86 14.07 -11.25 -5.50
N LYS A 87 14.74 -12.40 -5.53
CA LYS A 87 14.86 -13.29 -4.37
C LYS A 87 13.49 -13.73 -3.88
N ALA A 88 13.10 -13.32 -2.64
CA ALA A 88 11.81 -13.62 -2.04
C ALA A 88 10.83 -12.44 -2.07
N VAL A 89 11.19 -11.33 -2.73
CA VAL A 89 10.40 -10.09 -2.71
C VAL A 89 9.67 -9.92 -4.03
N TYR A 90 8.35 -9.86 -3.95
CA TYR A 90 7.44 -9.57 -5.07
C TYR A 90 7.16 -8.08 -5.07
N HIS A 91 7.52 -7.42 -6.14
CA HIS A 91 7.31 -5.99 -6.31
C HIS A 91 6.07 -5.73 -7.14
N ARG A 92 5.23 -4.79 -6.69
CA ARG A 92 4.06 -4.32 -7.41
C ARG A 92 3.98 -2.82 -7.34
N TYR A 93 3.91 -2.19 -8.50
CA TYR A 93 3.70 -0.76 -8.64
C TYR A 93 2.28 -0.51 -9.12
N THR A 94 1.61 0.48 -8.55
CA THR A 94 0.26 0.87 -8.96
C THR A 94 0.19 2.37 -9.11
N SER A 95 -0.20 2.82 -10.29
CA SER A 95 -0.43 4.22 -10.64
C SER A 95 -1.92 4.53 -10.65
N ALA A 96 -2.28 5.73 -10.21
CA ALA A 96 -3.61 6.31 -10.34
C ALA A 96 -3.54 7.49 -11.31
N TYR A 97 -4.15 7.35 -12.47
CA TYR A 97 -4.21 8.38 -13.51
C TYR A 97 -5.56 9.08 -13.49
N ASP A 98 -5.57 10.39 -13.71
CA ASP A 98 -6.79 11.17 -13.93
C ASP A 98 -7.32 11.00 -15.36
N GLU A 99 -8.46 11.64 -15.65
CA GLU A 99 -9.12 11.61 -16.97
C GLU A 99 -8.25 12.21 -18.09
N GLN A 100 -7.25 13.00 -17.76
CA GLN A 100 -6.27 13.56 -18.70
C GLN A 100 -5.05 12.65 -18.91
N GLY A 101 -5.01 11.51 -18.22
CA GLY A 101 -3.88 10.56 -18.27
C GLY A 101 -2.67 11.01 -17.45
N LYS A 102 -2.81 12.02 -16.59
CA LYS A 102 -1.75 12.47 -15.70
C LYS A 102 -1.77 11.67 -14.40
N GLU A 103 -0.61 11.22 -13.95
CA GLU A 103 -0.49 10.49 -12.70
C GLU A 103 -0.80 11.39 -11.50
N ALA A 104 -1.87 11.04 -10.77
CA ALA A 104 -2.32 11.75 -9.58
C ALA A 104 -1.72 11.17 -8.30
N ALA A 105 -1.47 9.86 -8.28
CA ALA A 105 -0.80 9.17 -7.18
C ALA A 105 -0.14 7.89 -7.66
N SER A 106 0.84 7.42 -6.88
CA SER A 106 1.50 6.13 -7.10
C SER A 106 1.77 5.38 -5.80
N VAL A 107 1.78 4.05 -5.88
CA VAL A 107 2.03 3.14 -4.77
C VAL A 107 3.05 2.09 -5.17
N ASP A 108 4.17 2.04 -4.45
CA ASP A 108 5.19 0.99 -4.57
C ASP A 108 5.04 0.04 -3.38
N SER A 109 4.71 -1.22 -3.63
CA SER A 109 4.52 -2.23 -2.60
C SER A 109 5.43 -3.43 -2.80
N ARG A 110 5.96 -3.94 -1.69
CA ARG A 110 6.87 -5.08 -1.62
C ARG A 110 6.23 -6.16 -0.76
N TRP A 111 6.09 -7.34 -1.32
CA TRP A 111 5.41 -8.46 -0.70
C TRP A 111 6.34 -9.65 -0.56
N ILE A 112 6.09 -10.49 0.43
CA ILE A 112 6.75 -11.78 0.60
C ILE A 112 5.69 -12.87 0.67
N LEU A 113 5.93 -13.97 -0.01
CA LEU A 113 5.08 -15.16 0.08
C LEU A 113 5.59 -16.04 1.21
N VAL A 114 4.71 -16.44 2.11
CA VAL A 114 5.04 -17.26 3.27
C VAL A 114 4.19 -18.53 3.29
N ASP A 115 4.74 -19.58 3.85
CA ASP A 115 4.01 -20.76 4.28
C ASP A 115 3.37 -20.47 5.64
N THR A 116 2.04 -20.57 5.74
CA THR A 116 1.27 -20.18 6.92
C THR A 116 1.39 -21.18 8.06
N GLN A 117 1.73 -22.44 7.79
CA GLN A 117 1.92 -23.49 8.80
C GLN A 117 3.29 -23.39 9.46
N THR A 118 4.34 -23.30 8.63
CA THR A 118 5.73 -23.24 9.11
C THR A 118 6.19 -21.82 9.43
N ARG A 119 5.45 -20.80 8.99
CA ARG A 119 5.79 -19.37 9.08
C ARG A 119 7.10 -19.00 8.39
N ARG A 120 7.48 -19.77 7.36
CA ARG A 120 8.74 -19.54 6.62
C ARG A 120 8.47 -18.80 5.32
N ILE A 121 9.42 -17.94 4.96
CA ILE A 121 9.40 -17.23 3.67
C ILE A 121 9.73 -18.22 2.56
N LEU A 122 8.89 -18.27 1.55
CA LEU A 122 9.14 -19.03 0.33
C LEU A 122 10.07 -18.24 -0.58
N ARG A 123 11.29 -18.74 -0.74
CA ARG A 123 12.33 -18.06 -1.53
C ARG A 123 12.25 -18.31 -3.03
N LYS A 124 11.46 -19.29 -3.43
CA LYS A 124 11.20 -19.65 -4.82
C LYS A 124 9.71 -19.54 -5.09
N ILE A 125 9.37 -19.18 -6.31
CA ILE A 125 7.97 -19.23 -6.79
C ILE A 125 7.53 -20.69 -6.74
N PRO A 126 6.38 -21.03 -6.10
CA PRO A 126 5.84 -22.38 -6.14
C PRO A 126 5.55 -22.82 -7.58
N GLU A 127 5.71 -24.09 -7.90
CA GLU A 127 5.50 -24.63 -9.26
C GLU A 127 4.09 -24.43 -9.79
N ASN A 128 3.10 -24.42 -8.90
CA ASN A 128 1.69 -24.19 -9.22
C ASN A 128 1.28 -22.69 -9.17
N PHE A 129 2.24 -21.78 -8.96
CA PHE A 129 1.99 -20.36 -8.94
C PHE A 129 2.20 -19.77 -10.33
N HIS A 130 1.14 -19.71 -11.13
CA HIS A 130 1.19 -19.19 -12.50
C HIS A 130 0.67 -17.75 -12.54
N PHE A 131 1.60 -16.81 -12.68
CA PHE A 131 1.27 -15.39 -12.74
C PHE A 131 2.12 -14.67 -13.80
N PRO A 132 1.52 -13.84 -14.67
CA PRO A 132 2.22 -13.16 -15.75
C PRO A 132 2.93 -11.90 -15.25
N PHE A 133 4.10 -12.06 -14.67
CA PHE A 133 4.91 -10.93 -14.25
C PHE A 133 5.45 -10.10 -15.42
N LEU A 134 5.58 -8.80 -15.22
CA LEU A 134 6.35 -7.94 -16.10
C LEU A 134 7.82 -8.31 -16.01
N THR A 135 8.45 -8.48 -17.17
CA THR A 135 9.90 -8.70 -17.30
C THR A 135 10.67 -7.39 -17.31
N GLU A 136 9.99 -6.30 -17.60
CA GLU A 136 10.53 -4.96 -17.61
C GLU A 136 10.60 -4.41 -16.18
N GLN A 137 11.52 -3.46 -15.97
CA GLN A 137 11.63 -2.79 -14.70
C GLN A 137 10.44 -1.84 -14.52
N VAL A 138 9.67 -2.02 -13.45
CA VAL A 138 8.62 -1.07 -13.06
C VAL A 138 9.24 0.08 -12.25
N PRO A 139 8.57 1.25 -12.21
CA PRO A 139 9.03 2.35 -11.38
C PRO A 139 9.18 1.95 -9.91
N GLU A 140 10.09 2.63 -9.21
CA GLU A 140 10.34 2.43 -7.78
C GLU A 140 10.35 3.76 -7.06
N HIS A 141 9.74 3.80 -5.88
CA HIS A 141 9.89 4.98 -5.04
C HIS A 141 11.28 5.00 -4.38
N PRO A 142 12.03 6.11 -4.48
CA PRO A 142 13.38 6.22 -3.94
C PRO A 142 13.34 6.42 -2.42
N CYS A 143 12.69 5.49 -1.69
CA CYS A 143 12.53 5.65 -0.27
C CYS A 143 13.29 4.57 0.51
N LYS A 144 14.08 5.04 1.47
CA LYS A 144 14.73 4.18 2.46
C LYS A 144 13.98 4.27 3.78
N LEU A 145 13.81 3.13 4.44
CA LEU A 145 13.36 3.10 5.83
C LEU A 145 14.48 3.70 6.68
N VAL A 146 14.20 4.83 7.31
CA VAL A 146 15.12 5.46 8.25
C VAL A 146 14.54 5.28 9.65
N LYS A 147 15.28 4.61 10.52
CA LYS A 147 14.91 4.52 11.94
C LYS A 147 15.21 5.88 12.58
N SER A 148 14.18 6.50 13.15
CA SER A 148 14.36 7.72 13.94
C SER A 148 15.07 7.40 15.25
N GLU A 149 16.07 8.21 15.61
CA GLU A 149 16.74 8.10 16.92
C GLU A 149 15.88 8.66 18.06
N CYS A 150 14.95 9.55 17.73
CA CYS A 150 14.04 10.18 18.68
C CYS A 150 12.59 9.81 18.31
N MET A 151 12.04 8.80 18.97
CA MET A 151 10.63 8.44 18.86
C MET A 151 9.94 8.73 20.21
N GLU A 152 8.84 9.48 20.14
CA GLU A 152 7.98 9.71 21.30
C GLU A 152 6.78 8.76 21.24
N HIS A 153 6.35 8.28 22.41
CA HIS A 153 5.13 7.48 22.51
C HIS A 153 3.92 8.37 22.26
N ALA A 154 3.25 8.18 21.12
CA ALA A 154 2.11 8.98 20.69
C ALA A 154 0.77 8.49 21.26
N GLY A 155 0.68 7.22 21.65
CA GLY A 155 -0.53 6.61 22.20
C GLY A 155 -0.66 5.13 21.84
N GLU A 156 -1.75 4.53 22.32
CA GLU A 156 -2.10 3.13 22.09
C GLU A 156 -3.40 3.01 21.28
N GLN A 157 -3.48 2.05 20.40
CA GLN A 157 -4.67 1.70 19.66
C GLN A 157 -4.99 0.24 19.91
N SER A 158 -6.15 -0.02 20.51
CA SER A 158 -6.65 -1.38 20.65
C SER A 158 -7.15 -1.89 19.31
N ASP A 159 -6.90 -3.16 19.04
CA ASP A 159 -7.46 -3.84 17.87
C ASP A 159 -8.97 -3.96 18.05
N VAL A 160 -9.68 -3.64 16.97
CA VAL A 160 -11.14 -3.82 16.91
C VAL A 160 -11.47 -4.71 15.71
N TYR A 161 -12.46 -5.57 15.88
CA TYR A 161 -12.85 -6.57 14.89
C TYR A 161 -13.03 -5.99 13.47
N SER A 162 -13.61 -4.81 13.35
CA SER A 162 -13.86 -4.14 12.07
C SER A 162 -12.60 -3.70 11.30
N LYS A 163 -11.43 -3.78 11.94
CA LYS A 163 -10.13 -3.40 11.35
C LYS A 163 -9.24 -4.61 11.07
N VAL A 164 -9.69 -5.80 11.45
CA VAL A 164 -8.97 -7.05 11.24
C VAL A 164 -9.31 -7.61 9.86
N ASP A 165 -8.29 -8.06 9.13
CA ASP A 165 -8.45 -8.70 7.83
C ASP A 165 -8.77 -10.21 7.94
N GLN A 166 -8.96 -10.87 6.80
CA GLN A 166 -9.24 -12.30 6.73
C GLN A 166 -8.13 -13.20 7.31
N ASN A 167 -6.93 -12.69 7.50
CA ASN A 167 -5.79 -13.40 8.08
C ASN A 167 -5.72 -13.24 9.61
N GLY A 168 -6.69 -12.53 10.21
CA GLY A 168 -6.72 -12.24 11.64
C GLY A 168 -5.72 -11.17 12.07
N HIS A 169 -5.22 -10.36 11.14
CA HIS A 169 -4.28 -9.27 11.40
C HIS A 169 -4.94 -7.91 11.16
N LEU A 170 -4.41 -6.87 11.80
CA LEU A 170 -4.80 -5.51 11.48
C LEU A 170 -4.56 -5.25 9.99
N ASN A 171 -5.61 -4.82 9.27
CA ASN A 171 -5.50 -4.56 7.84
C ASN A 171 -4.40 -3.52 7.56
N ASN A 172 -3.55 -3.80 6.58
CA ASN A 172 -2.41 -2.95 6.23
C ASN A 172 -2.79 -1.48 5.96
N THR A 173 -3.99 -1.24 5.42
CA THR A 173 -4.48 0.11 5.11
C THR A 173 -4.83 0.93 6.36
N GLU A 174 -5.11 0.26 7.48
CA GLU A 174 -5.47 0.93 8.74
C GLU A 174 -4.29 1.66 9.37
N TYR A 175 -3.06 1.26 9.09
CA TYR A 175 -1.88 2.00 9.58
C TYR A 175 -1.86 3.45 9.09
N ALA A 176 -2.34 3.71 7.87
CA ALA A 176 -2.47 5.05 7.36
C ALA A 176 -3.51 5.88 8.14
N SER A 177 -4.64 5.25 8.53
CA SER A 177 -5.68 5.88 9.36
C SER A 177 -5.20 6.17 10.77
N ILE A 178 -4.49 5.22 11.39
CA ILE A 178 -3.95 5.35 12.76
C ILE A 178 -2.96 6.51 12.81
N ARG A 179 -2.07 6.63 11.83
CA ARG A 179 -1.11 7.73 11.76
C ARG A 179 -1.79 9.09 11.78
N VAL A 180 -2.82 9.29 10.96
CA VAL A 180 -3.56 10.55 10.90
C VAL A 180 -4.19 10.88 12.26
N ARG A 181 -4.72 9.87 12.97
CA ARG A 181 -5.33 10.04 14.29
C ARG A 181 -4.36 10.59 15.32
N TYR A 182 -3.14 10.09 15.37
CA TYR A 182 -2.15 10.52 16.36
C TYR A 182 -1.45 11.83 15.99
N TRP A 183 -1.45 12.20 14.73
CA TRP A 183 -0.85 13.46 14.29
C TRP A 183 -1.82 14.64 14.32
N CYS A 184 -3.12 14.39 14.19
CA CYS A 184 -4.14 15.44 14.17
C CYS A 184 -4.21 16.33 15.43
N PRO A 185 -3.92 15.86 16.68
CA PRO A 185 -3.89 16.74 17.86
C PRO A 185 -2.85 17.86 17.75
N PHE A 186 -1.72 17.60 17.11
CA PHE A 186 -0.69 18.61 16.85
C PHE A 186 -1.12 19.64 15.79
N LEU A 187 -2.00 19.27 14.86
CA LEU A 187 -2.53 20.15 13.85
C LEU A 187 -3.59 21.13 14.37
N LYS A 188 -4.20 20.87 15.53
CA LYS A 188 -5.18 21.77 16.15
C LYS A 188 -4.60 23.10 16.66
N LEU A 189 -3.31 23.15 16.93
CA LEU A 189 -2.63 24.32 17.48
C LEU A 189 -1.97 25.21 16.45
N LEU A 190 -1.85 24.74 15.23
CA LEU A 190 -1.18 25.47 14.19
C LEU A 190 -2.09 25.49 12.97
N SER A 191 -2.41 26.67 12.48
CA SER A 191 -2.78 26.95 11.10
C SER A 191 -1.63 26.52 10.15
N ILE A 192 -1.06 25.35 10.42
CA ILE A 192 -0.04 24.77 9.55
C ILE A 192 -0.77 24.33 8.29
N GLN A 193 -0.47 25.00 7.23
CA GLN A 193 -0.74 24.54 5.89
C GLN A 193 -0.18 23.14 5.77
N TYR A 194 -1.10 22.18 5.81
CA TYR A 194 -0.84 20.80 5.49
C TYR A 194 -0.29 20.76 4.07
N ASP A 195 0.99 20.46 3.92
CA ASP A 195 1.58 20.22 2.61
C ASP A 195 1.26 18.76 2.22
N PRO A 196 0.21 18.51 1.41
CA PRO A 196 -0.21 17.18 1.03
C PRO A 196 0.77 16.50 0.06
N TRP A 197 1.73 17.24 -0.46
CA TRP A 197 2.57 16.87 -1.60
C TRP A 197 3.72 15.92 -1.26
N CYS A 198 3.93 15.61 0.02
CA CYS A 198 5.04 14.75 0.44
C CYS A 198 4.60 13.70 1.47
N TRP A 199 3.80 12.73 1.05
CA TRP A 199 3.46 11.60 1.91
C TRP A 199 4.17 10.35 1.45
N LEU A 200 5.17 9.98 2.18
CA LEU A 200 5.80 8.68 2.08
C LEU A 200 5.38 7.88 3.31
N ILE A 201 4.42 6.98 3.15
CA ILE A 201 4.08 6.01 4.18
C ILE A 201 4.95 4.79 3.90
N ILE A 202 5.86 4.52 4.81
CA ILE A 202 6.67 3.31 4.75
C ILE A 202 6.21 2.43 5.90
N MET A 203 5.66 1.27 5.56
CA MET A 203 5.31 0.25 6.52
C MET A 203 6.22 -0.93 6.30
N SER A 204 6.86 -1.41 7.36
CA SER A 204 7.59 -2.66 7.35
C SER A 204 6.92 -3.61 8.32
N CYS A 205 6.49 -4.77 7.82
CA CYS A 205 6.04 -5.87 8.66
C CYS A 205 7.28 -6.70 9.02
N VAL A 206 7.70 -6.66 10.26
CA VAL A 206 8.68 -7.60 10.79
C VAL A 206 7.92 -8.70 11.51
N LEU A 207 8.30 -9.95 11.28
CA LEU A 207 7.69 -11.16 11.84
C LEU A 207 7.67 -11.26 13.38
N GLU A 208 8.14 -10.25 14.08
CA GLU A 208 8.11 -10.13 15.53
C GLU A 208 7.42 -8.83 15.95
N LYS A 209 6.23 -8.97 16.48
CA LYS A 209 5.39 -8.08 17.36
C LYS A 209 5.71 -6.57 17.53
N GLN A 210 6.57 -5.96 16.77
CA GLN A 210 6.85 -4.53 16.82
C GLN A 210 6.70 -3.88 15.46
N TRP A 211 5.68 -3.05 15.34
CA TRP A 211 5.37 -2.26 14.16
C TRP A 211 6.11 -0.92 14.24
N ILE A 212 6.88 -0.60 13.24
CA ILE A 212 7.56 0.70 13.15
C ILE A 212 6.99 1.44 11.95
N CYS A 213 6.22 2.50 12.20
CA CYS A 213 5.91 3.50 11.19
C CYS A 213 7.04 4.51 11.15
N LEU A 214 7.76 4.59 10.05
CA LEU A 214 8.83 5.56 9.87
C LEU A 214 8.43 6.61 8.84
N TRP A 215 8.65 7.85 9.19
CA TRP A 215 8.41 9.01 8.35
C TRP A 215 9.74 9.71 8.02
N ALA A 216 9.90 10.13 6.79
CA ALA A 216 10.92 11.10 6.42
C ALA A 216 10.29 12.17 5.52
N PRO A 217 10.45 13.47 5.83
CA PRO A 217 10.12 14.52 4.88
C PRO A 217 11.10 14.41 3.72
N LEU A 218 10.59 14.38 2.49
CA LEU A 218 11.40 14.63 1.31
C LEU A 218 11.89 16.08 1.40
N LYS A 219 13.18 16.29 1.69
CA LYS A 219 13.81 17.57 1.40
C LYS A 219 13.81 17.70 -0.12
N MET A 220 13.01 18.62 -0.64
CA MET A 220 13.17 19.06 -2.01
C MET A 220 14.61 19.57 -2.18
N ALA A 221 15.35 18.92 -3.06
CA ALA A 221 16.56 19.52 -3.59
C ALA A 221 16.11 20.75 -4.40
N THR A 222 16.44 21.93 -3.92
CA THR A 222 16.33 23.16 -4.68
C THR A 222 17.25 23.01 -5.90
N ILE A 223 16.67 23.03 -7.09
CA ILE A 223 17.36 23.26 -8.36
C ILE A 223 17.51 24.76 -8.55
#